data_8a70af91f21e0bc22d232c104c1daf03
#
_entry.id   8a70af91f21e0bc22d232c104c1daf03
#
_cell.length_a   1.000
_cell.length_b   1.000
_cell.length_c   1.000
_cell.angle_alpha   90.00
_cell.angle_beta   90.00
_cell.angle_gamma   90.00
#
_symmetry.space_group_name_H-M   'P 1'
#
loop_
_entity.id
_entity.type
_entity.pdbx_description
1 polymer ?
#
loop_
_entity_poly.entity_id
_entity_poly.type
_entity_poly.pdbx_seq_one_letter_code
_entity_poly.pdbx_strand_id
1 'polypeptide(L)'
;NFDRLLSDLRKSISLPSENDENMMTEKHPFGSNMTEVLEHFLHCARQLGFKTKNVRNKSGYAEIGSGEKMVGILAHLDVVPEGEHAAWIVHPFSADIVDGKIYGRGSVDDKGPAFAALYAMKALDEAYELDCRVRIIVGVDEESGSRCIKDYLTTEEVPYCSFSPDASFPLINAEKGMLRARISKEFSPVDSPVRLLSMSAGERFNVVPDKAEAVFNGLLAPADVQKLLSCEGVNVSSDSVKTFVKANGVSAHAMNPEFGVNAAIRLFKALSLIDWGESELSSFLGSVAEAAADTRGSGLGIDCADEISGPLTCNVGIMRYSEGLCQLSFDIRYPVTLDYEGIFAKLSRTSQSLGTQCELL
;
A
#
# COMPACT_ATOMS: atom_id res chain seq x y z
N ASN A 1 13.86 1.40 33.03
CA ASN A 1 12.79 0.78 32.19
C ASN A 1 13.18 0.55 30.72
N PHE A 2 14.30 1.12 30.24
CA PHE A 2 14.68 0.99 28.81
C PHE A 2 14.99 -0.45 28.40
N ASP A 3 15.75 -1.19 29.20
CA ASP A 3 16.08 -2.60 28.90
C ASP A 3 14.82 -3.49 28.83
N ARG A 4 13.84 -3.19 29.69
CA ARG A 4 12.55 -3.89 29.66
C ARG A 4 11.75 -3.55 28.40
N LEU A 5 11.69 -2.26 28.01
CA LEU A 5 11.09 -1.85 26.75
C LEU A 5 11.71 -2.60 25.57
N LEU A 6 13.05 -2.64 25.50
CA LEU A 6 13.77 -3.38 24.45
C LEU A 6 13.41 -4.86 24.44
N SER A 7 13.35 -5.49 25.60
CA SER A 7 12.99 -6.90 25.72
C SER A 7 11.57 -7.18 25.22
N ASP A 8 10.60 -6.37 25.66
CA ASP A 8 9.19 -6.53 25.30
C ASP A 8 8.95 -6.24 23.83
N LEU A 9 9.58 -5.19 23.27
CA LEU A 9 9.51 -4.87 21.85
C LEU A 9 10.15 -5.97 20.99
N ARG A 10 11.33 -6.45 21.34
CA ARG A 10 12.01 -7.53 20.60
C ARG A 10 11.16 -8.78 20.58
N LYS A 11 10.51 -9.13 21.70
CA LYS A 11 9.55 -10.23 21.74
C LYS A 11 8.36 -9.98 20.82
N SER A 12 7.80 -8.77 20.79
CA SER A 12 6.70 -8.43 19.89
C SER A 12 7.11 -8.56 18.41
N ILE A 13 8.29 -8.05 18.03
CA ILE A 13 8.82 -8.18 16.65
C ILE A 13 9.00 -9.66 16.29
N SER A 14 9.43 -10.51 17.24
CA SER A 14 9.62 -11.94 16.99
C SER A 14 8.33 -12.74 16.79
N LEU A 15 7.17 -12.11 16.95
CA LEU A 15 5.84 -12.69 16.68
C LEU A 15 5.40 -12.22 15.29
N PRO A 16 5.46 -13.06 14.23
CA PRO A 16 5.00 -12.69 12.89
C PRO A 16 3.50 -12.43 12.90
N SER A 17 3.11 -11.16 12.79
CA SER A 17 1.70 -10.72 12.80
C SER A 17 1.27 -10.24 11.42
N GLU A 18 1.53 -11.07 10.42
CA GLU A 18 1.07 -10.87 9.06
C GLU A 18 -0.34 -11.41 8.87
N ASN A 19 -1.11 -10.75 8.01
CA ASN A 19 -2.46 -11.20 7.69
C ASN A 19 -2.40 -12.49 6.85
N ASP A 20 -2.99 -13.57 7.38
CA ASP A 20 -3.19 -14.83 6.67
C ASP A 20 -4.64 -15.29 6.88
N GLU A 21 -5.44 -15.19 5.84
CA GLU A 21 -6.86 -15.57 5.88
C GLU A 21 -7.06 -17.04 6.26
N ASN A 22 -6.08 -17.92 5.99
CA ASN A 22 -6.16 -19.34 6.36
C ASN A 22 -6.05 -19.57 7.88
N MET A 23 -5.53 -18.59 8.62
CA MET A 23 -5.42 -18.63 10.09
C MET A 23 -6.64 -18.03 10.81
N MET A 24 -7.61 -17.48 10.06
CA MET A 24 -8.82 -16.86 10.62
C MET A 24 -9.81 -17.91 11.09
N THR A 25 -10.35 -17.70 12.29
CA THR A 25 -11.41 -18.52 12.90
C THR A 25 -12.37 -17.62 13.66
N GLU A 26 -13.51 -18.14 14.11
CA GLU A 26 -14.44 -17.38 14.97
C GLU A 26 -13.76 -16.87 16.25
N LYS A 27 -12.89 -17.67 16.84
CA LYS A 27 -12.12 -17.30 18.04
C LYS A 27 -10.98 -16.32 17.75
N HIS A 28 -10.39 -16.39 16.56
CA HIS A 28 -9.27 -15.59 16.11
C HIS A 28 -9.63 -14.90 14.79
N PRO A 29 -10.41 -13.79 14.83
CA PRO A 29 -11.03 -13.20 13.63
C PRO A 29 -10.03 -12.69 12.58
N PHE A 30 -8.79 -12.38 12.98
CA PHE A 30 -7.70 -11.96 12.11
C PHE A 30 -6.51 -12.94 12.12
N GLY A 31 -6.70 -14.14 12.70
CA GLY A 31 -5.67 -15.15 12.82
C GLY A 31 -5.16 -15.35 14.26
N SER A 32 -4.63 -16.52 14.53
CA SER A 32 -4.10 -16.86 15.87
C SER A 32 -2.82 -16.08 16.18
N ASN A 33 -1.98 -15.80 15.19
CA ASN A 33 -0.79 -14.98 15.29
C ASN A 33 -1.12 -13.52 15.68
N MET A 34 -2.21 -12.96 15.15
CA MET A 34 -2.70 -11.63 15.53
C MET A 34 -3.19 -11.60 16.98
N THR A 35 -3.87 -12.66 17.41
CA THR A 35 -4.28 -12.78 18.82
C THR A 35 -3.06 -12.91 19.74
N GLU A 36 -2.01 -13.63 19.33
CA GLU A 36 -0.80 -13.81 20.13
C GLU A 36 -0.06 -12.49 20.35
N VAL A 37 0.15 -11.69 19.30
CA VAL A 37 0.82 -10.39 19.44
C VAL A 37 0.01 -9.40 20.26
N LEU A 38 -1.32 -9.41 20.13
CA LEU A 38 -2.24 -8.60 20.95
C LEU A 38 -2.14 -8.97 22.42
N GLU A 39 -2.21 -10.26 22.74
CA GLU A 39 -2.11 -10.72 24.14
C GLU A 39 -0.71 -10.45 24.72
N HIS A 40 0.35 -10.54 23.94
CA HIS A 40 1.68 -10.14 24.38
C HIS A 40 1.70 -8.65 24.79
N PHE A 41 1.19 -7.74 23.94
CA PHE A 41 1.12 -6.31 24.25
C PHE A 41 0.30 -6.04 25.53
N LEU A 42 -0.90 -6.62 25.62
CA LEU A 42 -1.76 -6.47 26.79
C LEU A 42 -1.14 -7.08 28.06
N HIS A 43 -0.38 -8.17 27.93
CA HIS A 43 0.38 -8.73 29.04
C HIS A 43 1.46 -7.76 29.53
N CYS A 44 2.25 -7.16 28.63
CA CYS A 44 3.24 -6.15 28.99
C CYS A 44 2.60 -4.96 29.71
N ALA A 45 1.47 -4.46 29.20
CA ALA A 45 0.72 -3.38 29.84
C ALA A 45 0.22 -3.74 31.26
N ARG A 46 -0.30 -4.96 31.46
CA ARG A 46 -0.69 -5.46 32.80
C ARG A 46 0.49 -5.51 33.76
N GLN A 47 1.66 -5.93 33.27
CA GLN A 47 2.89 -5.97 34.08
C GLN A 47 3.43 -4.58 34.43
N LEU A 48 3.04 -3.53 33.67
CA LEU A 48 3.30 -2.13 34.00
C LEU A 48 2.26 -1.54 34.96
N GLY A 49 1.22 -2.28 35.34
CA GLY A 49 0.18 -1.86 36.26
C GLY A 49 -1.05 -1.20 35.61
N PHE A 50 -1.17 -1.26 34.26
CA PHE A 50 -2.26 -0.60 33.56
C PHE A 50 -3.55 -1.42 33.56
N LYS A 51 -4.69 -0.73 33.49
CA LYS A 51 -5.98 -1.38 33.21
C LYS A 51 -5.97 -1.78 31.72
N THR A 52 -6.31 -3.03 31.44
CA THR A 52 -6.30 -3.54 30.06
C THR A 52 -7.60 -4.22 29.71
N LYS A 53 -7.95 -4.19 28.44
CA LYS A 53 -9.06 -4.95 27.88
C LYS A 53 -8.69 -5.50 26.51
N ASN A 54 -8.96 -6.78 26.29
CA ASN A 54 -9.00 -7.38 24.95
C ASN A 54 -10.42 -7.21 24.39
N VAL A 55 -10.53 -6.65 23.19
CA VAL A 55 -11.80 -6.41 22.52
C VAL A 55 -11.96 -7.44 21.41
N ARG A 56 -12.48 -8.59 21.77
CA ARG A 56 -12.87 -9.69 20.88
C ARG A 56 -11.73 -10.24 20.01
N ASN A 57 -10.48 -10.20 20.49
CA ASN A 57 -9.28 -10.59 19.72
C ASN A 57 -9.08 -9.82 18.39
N LYS A 58 -9.69 -8.64 18.27
CA LYS A 58 -9.57 -7.75 17.11
C LYS A 58 -8.76 -6.50 17.43
N SER A 59 -8.89 -6.02 18.64
CA SER A 59 -8.16 -4.88 19.19
C SER A 59 -8.03 -5.02 20.70
N GLY A 60 -7.31 -4.11 21.31
CA GLY A 60 -7.23 -4.04 22.76
C GLY A 60 -6.79 -2.67 23.21
N TYR A 61 -6.83 -2.43 24.52
CA TYR A 61 -6.30 -1.19 25.04
C TYR A 61 -5.66 -1.34 26.41
N ALA A 62 -4.80 -0.39 26.72
CA ALA A 62 -4.26 -0.16 28.05
C ALA A 62 -4.54 1.28 28.48
N GLU A 63 -4.93 1.49 29.75
CA GLU A 63 -5.38 2.78 30.26
C GLU A 63 -4.75 3.10 31.60
N ILE A 64 -4.38 4.38 31.77
CA ILE A 64 -3.91 5.00 33.02
C ILE A 64 -4.73 6.25 33.36
N GLY A 65 -4.55 6.77 34.55
CA GLY A 65 -5.19 8.00 35.01
C GLY A 65 -6.66 7.84 35.36
N SER A 66 -7.33 8.97 35.60
CA SER A 66 -8.75 9.04 36.01
C SER A 66 -9.39 10.31 35.46
N GLY A 67 -10.71 10.43 35.51
CA GLY A 67 -11.46 11.59 35.04
C GLY A 67 -12.34 11.31 33.83
N GLU A 68 -13.13 12.29 33.45
CA GLU A 68 -14.10 12.16 32.34
C GLU A 68 -13.43 12.18 30.97
N LYS A 69 -12.46 13.06 30.78
CA LYS A 69 -11.75 13.18 29.49
C LYS A 69 -10.77 12.03 29.31
N MET A 70 -10.70 11.57 28.07
CA MET A 70 -9.77 10.52 27.66
C MET A 70 -8.98 10.99 26.43
N VAL A 71 -7.65 10.96 26.55
CA VAL A 71 -6.73 11.13 25.42
C VAL A 71 -6.40 9.76 24.88
N GLY A 72 -6.55 9.57 23.57
CA GLY A 72 -6.25 8.34 22.88
C GLY A 72 -4.87 8.35 22.21
N ILE A 73 -4.21 7.20 22.22
CA ILE A 73 -3.06 6.91 21.36
C ILE A 73 -3.49 5.74 20.50
N LEU A 74 -3.47 5.89 19.18
CA LEU A 74 -3.90 4.84 18.25
C LEU A 74 -2.68 4.24 17.58
N ALA A 75 -2.50 2.93 17.75
CA ALA A 75 -1.38 2.17 17.21
C ALA A 75 -1.85 0.82 16.66
N HIS A 76 -0.98 0.09 15.94
CA HIS A 76 -1.29 -1.24 15.47
C HIS A 76 -0.14 -2.22 15.71
N LEU A 77 -0.46 -3.52 15.66
CA LEU A 77 0.48 -4.61 15.93
C LEU A 77 0.61 -5.59 14.75
N ASP A 78 -0.29 -5.51 13.77
CA ASP A 78 -0.15 -6.23 12.51
C ASP A 78 0.94 -5.60 11.65
N VAL A 79 1.47 -6.37 10.72
CA VAL A 79 2.54 -5.94 9.83
C VAL A 79 2.31 -6.45 8.42
N VAL A 80 2.81 -5.70 7.43
CA VAL A 80 2.87 -6.18 6.05
C VAL A 80 3.86 -7.34 5.92
N PRO A 81 3.74 -8.20 4.89
CA PRO A 81 4.71 -9.25 4.61
C PRO A 81 6.15 -8.72 4.54
N GLU A 82 7.08 -9.53 5.02
CA GLU A 82 8.50 -9.19 5.09
C GLU A 82 9.17 -9.00 3.72
N GLY A 83 8.59 -9.56 2.65
CA GLY A 83 9.18 -9.54 1.32
C GLY A 83 10.36 -10.53 1.17
N GLU A 84 11.29 -10.20 0.29
CA GLU A 84 12.44 -11.09 0.04
C GLU A 84 13.46 -11.04 1.18
N HIS A 85 13.71 -12.18 1.82
CA HIS A 85 14.65 -12.32 2.94
C HIS A 85 16.07 -11.87 2.58
N ALA A 86 16.50 -12.04 1.33
CA ALA A 86 17.82 -11.60 0.88
C ALA A 86 18.03 -10.08 0.91
N ALA A 87 16.96 -9.30 1.00
CA ALA A 87 17.02 -7.84 1.12
C ALA A 87 17.23 -7.36 2.57
N TRP A 88 17.16 -8.26 3.56
CA TRP A 88 17.31 -7.92 4.97
C TRP A 88 18.74 -8.11 5.45
N ILE A 89 19.21 -7.22 6.34
CA ILE A 89 20.52 -7.33 7.01
C ILE A 89 20.53 -8.50 8.01
N VAL A 90 19.38 -8.75 8.66
CA VAL A 90 19.14 -9.86 9.60
C VAL A 90 17.80 -10.51 9.26
N HIS A 91 17.47 -11.64 9.85
CA HIS A 91 16.15 -12.24 9.64
C HIS A 91 15.03 -11.26 10.09
N PRO A 92 13.98 -11.04 9.27
CA PRO A 92 12.96 -10.00 9.50
C PRO A 92 12.23 -10.10 10.85
N PHE A 93 12.20 -11.26 11.49
CA PHE A 93 11.58 -11.45 12.81
C PHE A 93 12.59 -11.80 13.93
N SER A 94 13.91 -11.58 13.70
CA SER A 94 14.91 -11.82 14.75
C SER A 94 14.97 -10.73 15.80
N ALA A 95 14.55 -9.50 15.47
CA ALA A 95 14.67 -8.32 16.31
C ALA A 95 16.11 -8.08 16.80
N ASP A 96 17.11 -8.35 15.94
CA ASP A 96 18.51 -8.18 16.29
C ASP A 96 18.89 -6.71 16.39
N ILE A 97 19.80 -6.44 17.31
CA ILE A 97 20.39 -5.11 17.47
C ILE A 97 21.75 -5.08 16.76
N VAL A 98 21.86 -4.29 15.71
CA VAL A 98 23.09 -4.08 14.95
C VAL A 98 23.40 -2.57 14.95
N ASP A 99 24.60 -2.22 15.36
CA ASP A 99 25.07 -0.82 15.46
C ASP A 99 24.08 0.10 16.21
N GLY A 100 23.49 -0.40 17.31
CA GLY A 100 22.56 0.35 18.16
C GLY A 100 21.15 0.55 17.57
N LYS A 101 20.82 -0.14 16.46
CA LYS A 101 19.50 -0.12 15.82
C LYS A 101 18.85 -1.49 15.89
N ILE A 102 17.55 -1.54 16.19
CA ILE A 102 16.75 -2.78 16.11
C ILE A 102 16.30 -2.96 14.67
N TYR A 103 16.64 -4.11 14.11
CA TYR A 103 16.20 -4.53 12.78
C TYR A 103 15.09 -5.58 12.91
N GLY A 104 13.99 -5.35 12.19
CA GLY A 104 12.89 -6.30 12.12
C GLY A 104 11.62 -5.69 11.52
N ARG A 105 10.77 -6.53 10.95
CA ARG A 105 9.45 -6.14 10.46
C ARG A 105 8.60 -5.66 11.65
N GLY A 106 8.02 -4.44 11.57
CA GLY A 106 7.31 -3.81 12.67
C GLY A 106 8.18 -2.99 13.63
N SER A 107 9.52 -2.91 13.44
CA SER A 107 10.38 -2.10 14.32
C SER A 107 10.10 -0.59 14.23
N VAL A 108 9.59 -0.12 13.09
CA VAL A 108 9.23 1.29 12.82
C VAL A 108 7.72 1.43 12.66
N ASP A 109 7.09 0.50 11.98
CA ASP A 109 5.68 0.49 11.58
C ASP A 109 5.05 -0.84 12.07
N ASP A 110 4.23 -0.83 13.17
CA ASP A 110 4.07 0.23 14.18
C ASP A 110 4.38 -0.29 15.60
N LYS A 111 4.90 -1.55 15.75
CA LYS A 111 5.21 -2.16 17.07
C LYS A 111 6.19 -1.32 17.88
N GLY A 112 7.22 -0.75 17.22
CA GLY A 112 8.19 0.12 17.89
C GLY A 112 7.53 1.34 18.53
N PRO A 113 6.83 2.19 17.76
CA PRO A 113 6.09 3.33 18.28
C PRO A 113 5.02 2.93 19.33
N ALA A 114 4.30 1.82 19.14
CA ALA A 114 3.32 1.32 20.11
C ALA A 114 3.95 1.02 21.47
N PHE A 115 5.08 0.31 21.50
CA PHE A 115 5.81 0.04 22.75
C PHE A 115 6.47 1.29 23.31
N ALA A 116 6.99 2.20 22.48
CA ALA A 116 7.52 3.48 22.95
C ALA A 116 6.43 4.30 23.64
N ALA A 117 5.23 4.38 23.07
CA ALA A 117 4.08 5.05 23.65
C ALA A 117 3.63 4.38 24.98
N LEU A 118 3.58 3.05 25.02
CA LEU A 118 3.23 2.29 26.22
C LEU A 118 4.16 2.63 27.40
N TYR A 119 5.47 2.67 27.12
CA TYR A 119 6.47 2.98 28.15
C TYR A 119 6.55 4.48 28.49
N ALA A 120 6.21 5.36 27.56
CA ALA A 120 6.03 6.79 27.82
C ALA A 120 4.82 7.02 28.75
N MET A 121 3.71 6.30 28.55
CA MET A 121 2.58 6.32 29.47
C MET A 121 2.99 5.87 30.88
N LYS A 122 3.85 4.85 31.00
CA LYS A 122 4.35 4.41 32.33
C LYS A 122 5.18 5.49 33.00
N ALA A 123 6.06 6.17 32.27
CA ALA A 123 6.84 7.28 32.81
C ALA A 123 5.95 8.45 33.24
N LEU A 124 4.90 8.73 32.49
CA LEU A 124 3.91 9.75 32.81
C LEU A 124 3.13 9.44 34.10
N ASP A 125 2.65 8.18 34.22
CA ASP A 125 1.92 7.68 35.38
C ASP A 125 2.74 7.70 36.70
N GLU A 126 4.06 7.46 36.56
CA GLU A 126 5.01 7.54 37.71
C GLU A 126 5.38 8.97 38.09
N ALA A 127 5.36 9.90 37.15
CA ALA A 127 5.85 11.27 37.36
C ALA A 127 4.73 12.25 37.76
N TYR A 128 3.50 11.97 37.38
CA TYR A 128 2.38 12.92 37.53
C TYR A 128 1.10 12.26 38.04
N GLU A 129 0.32 13.00 38.79
CA GLU A 129 -1.09 12.68 39.08
C GLU A 129 -1.93 13.24 37.91
N LEU A 130 -2.58 12.32 37.15
CA LEU A 130 -3.33 12.68 35.98
C LEU A 130 -4.80 12.97 36.28
N ASP A 131 -5.30 14.11 35.83
CA ASP A 131 -6.71 14.52 35.90
C ASP A 131 -7.55 14.08 34.68
N CYS A 132 -6.93 13.37 33.75
CA CYS A 132 -7.56 12.75 32.59
C CYS A 132 -7.09 11.29 32.44
N ARG A 133 -7.82 10.52 31.66
CA ARG A 133 -7.41 9.16 31.27
C ARG A 133 -6.53 9.25 30.02
N VAL A 134 -5.51 8.41 29.95
CA VAL A 134 -4.72 8.20 28.75
C VAL A 134 -4.86 6.74 28.36
N ARG A 135 -5.33 6.48 27.15
CA ARG A 135 -5.60 5.14 26.63
C ARG A 135 -4.82 4.91 25.35
N ILE A 136 -3.94 3.91 25.35
CA ILE A 136 -3.40 3.38 24.09
C ILE A 136 -4.32 2.28 23.57
N ILE A 137 -4.77 2.44 22.34
CA ILE A 137 -5.64 1.50 21.61
C ILE A 137 -4.77 0.87 20.53
N VAL A 138 -4.71 -0.46 20.52
CA VAL A 138 -3.93 -1.21 19.52
C VAL A 138 -4.86 -2.09 18.68
N GLY A 139 -4.75 -1.93 17.36
CA GLY A 139 -5.42 -2.77 16.37
C GLY A 139 -4.53 -3.92 15.89
N VAL A 140 -5.13 -4.89 15.19
CA VAL A 140 -4.40 -6.00 14.53
C VAL A 140 -4.90 -6.22 13.10
N ASP A 141 -5.29 -5.16 12.40
CA ASP A 141 -5.79 -5.20 11.02
C ASP A 141 -5.69 -3.81 10.34
N GLU A 142 -4.72 -2.98 10.75
CA GLU A 142 -4.53 -1.65 10.17
C GLU A 142 -4.13 -1.77 8.71
N GLU A 143 -3.11 -2.56 8.43
CA GLU A 143 -2.52 -2.82 7.12
C GLU A 143 -3.49 -3.47 6.09
N SER A 144 -4.62 -3.99 6.57
CA SER A 144 -5.61 -4.70 5.75
C SER A 144 -7.01 -4.07 5.77
N GLY A 145 -7.14 -2.82 6.27
CA GLY A 145 -8.36 -2.02 6.16
C GLY A 145 -9.03 -1.60 7.47
N SER A 146 -8.32 -1.69 8.60
CA SER A 146 -8.72 -1.13 9.91
C SER A 146 -10.10 -1.59 10.42
N ARG A 147 -10.52 -2.81 10.05
CA ARG A 147 -11.80 -3.41 10.52
C ARG A 147 -11.82 -3.57 12.03
N CYS A 148 -10.62 -3.78 12.64
CA CYS A 148 -10.43 -3.89 14.08
C CYS A 148 -10.87 -2.61 14.83
N ILE A 149 -10.56 -1.43 14.29
CA ILE A 149 -10.94 -0.15 14.90
C ILE A 149 -12.41 0.17 14.64
N LYS A 150 -12.95 -0.15 13.47
CA LYS A 150 -14.40 -0.06 13.22
C LYS A 150 -15.19 -0.88 14.23
N ASP A 151 -14.70 -2.09 14.58
CA ASP A 151 -15.30 -2.96 15.60
C ASP A 151 -15.17 -2.36 17.01
N TYR A 152 -14.00 -1.80 17.38
CA TYR A 152 -13.75 -1.09 18.64
C TYR A 152 -14.79 0.03 18.85
N LEU A 153 -14.98 0.88 17.83
CA LEU A 153 -15.90 2.03 17.88
C LEU A 153 -17.38 1.63 18.12
N THR A 154 -17.73 0.36 17.93
CA THR A 154 -19.10 -0.12 18.20
C THR A 154 -19.37 -0.44 19.67
N THR A 155 -18.33 -0.64 20.48
CA THR A 155 -18.47 -1.16 21.86
C THR A 155 -17.70 -0.39 22.90
N GLU A 156 -16.69 0.36 22.49
CA GLU A 156 -15.81 1.06 23.42
C GLU A 156 -15.99 2.58 23.33
N GLU A 157 -15.60 3.25 24.39
CA GLU A 157 -15.64 4.71 24.49
C GLU A 157 -14.63 5.34 23.51
N VAL A 158 -15.07 6.37 22.79
CA VAL A 158 -14.24 7.14 21.87
C VAL A 158 -13.46 8.22 22.64
N PRO A 159 -12.14 8.35 22.43
CA PRO A 159 -11.34 9.42 23.04
C PRO A 159 -11.84 10.82 22.68
N TYR A 160 -11.69 11.77 23.62
CA TYR A 160 -11.96 13.19 23.38
C TYR A 160 -11.07 13.76 22.27
N CYS A 161 -9.81 13.35 22.27
CA CYS A 161 -8.84 13.60 21.19
C CYS A 161 -7.86 12.42 21.16
N SER A 162 -7.21 12.23 20.02
CA SER A 162 -6.20 11.19 19.86
C SER A 162 -5.10 11.61 18.90
N PHE A 163 -3.98 10.91 18.99
CA PHE A 163 -2.92 10.94 18.00
C PHE A 163 -2.47 9.52 17.69
N SER A 164 -1.87 9.33 16.50
CA SER A 164 -1.20 8.08 16.14
C SER A 164 0.30 8.31 16.08
N PRO A 165 1.13 7.45 16.70
CA PRO A 165 2.58 7.50 16.56
C PRO A 165 3.09 6.87 15.26
N ASP A 166 2.19 6.31 14.48
CA ASP A 166 2.45 5.65 13.20
C ASP A 166 2.65 6.64 12.07
N ALA A 167 3.66 7.52 12.23
CA ALA A 167 3.94 8.57 11.26
C ALA A 167 5.33 9.18 11.47
N SER A 168 5.75 9.99 10.49
CA SER A 168 7.00 10.76 10.58
C SER A 168 6.87 11.94 11.55
N PHE A 169 7.99 12.24 12.24
CA PHE A 169 8.08 13.44 13.10
C PHE A 169 8.33 14.71 12.29
N PRO A 170 7.97 15.91 12.82
CA PRO A 170 7.44 16.13 14.18
C PRO A 170 5.94 15.94 14.32
N LEU A 171 5.14 16.20 13.31
CA LEU A 171 3.68 16.09 13.33
C LEU A 171 3.12 16.11 11.92
N ILE A 172 2.29 15.14 11.60
CA ILE A 172 1.42 15.15 10.41
C ILE A 172 0.02 15.57 10.88
N ASN A 173 -0.44 16.72 10.41
CA ASN A 173 -1.74 17.29 10.78
C ASN A 173 -2.77 17.27 9.64
N ALA A 174 -2.36 16.79 8.45
CA ALA A 174 -3.23 16.61 7.30
C ALA A 174 -2.65 15.53 6.38
N GLU A 175 -3.52 14.73 5.79
CA GLU A 175 -3.17 13.70 4.80
C GLU A 175 -4.02 13.89 3.54
N LYS A 176 -3.42 13.58 2.39
CA LYS A 176 -4.15 13.53 1.13
C LYS A 176 -5.24 12.46 1.19
N GLY A 177 -6.39 12.75 0.59
CA GLY A 177 -7.39 11.73 0.37
C GLY A 177 -6.90 10.67 -0.62
N MET A 178 -7.43 9.46 -0.52
CA MET A 178 -7.09 8.34 -1.40
C MET A 178 -8.31 7.96 -2.26
N LEU A 179 -8.06 7.87 -3.56
CA LEU A 179 -9.03 7.41 -4.55
C LEU A 179 -8.40 6.26 -5.34
N ARG A 180 -9.06 5.13 -5.38
CA ARG A 180 -8.74 4.02 -6.28
C ARG A 180 -9.76 3.93 -7.39
N ALA A 181 -9.30 3.88 -8.61
CA ALA A 181 -10.16 3.78 -9.79
C ALA A 181 -9.58 2.79 -10.78
N ARG A 182 -10.44 2.21 -11.60
CA ARG A 182 -10.06 1.35 -12.71
C ARG A 182 -10.63 1.91 -14.00
N ILE A 183 -9.80 1.96 -15.04
CA ILE A 183 -10.28 2.12 -16.41
C ILE A 183 -10.17 0.79 -17.15
N SER A 184 -11.15 0.50 -18.00
CA SER A 184 -11.19 -0.74 -18.77
C SER A 184 -11.69 -0.48 -20.20
N LYS A 185 -11.14 -1.26 -21.14
CA LYS A 185 -11.59 -1.27 -22.52
C LYS A 185 -11.54 -2.69 -23.07
N GLU A 186 -12.60 -3.07 -23.79
CA GLU A 186 -12.67 -4.32 -24.54
C GLU A 186 -12.27 -4.08 -25.99
N PHE A 187 -11.54 -5.03 -26.56
CA PHE A 187 -11.11 -5.06 -27.95
C PHE A 187 -11.64 -6.31 -28.64
N SER A 188 -12.15 -6.13 -29.82
CA SER A 188 -12.59 -7.28 -30.64
C SER A 188 -11.39 -8.10 -31.10
N PRO A 189 -11.49 -9.41 -31.13
CA PRO A 189 -10.45 -10.28 -31.67
C PRO A 189 -10.12 -9.91 -33.12
N VAL A 190 -8.84 -9.80 -33.44
CA VAL A 190 -8.34 -9.56 -34.79
C VAL A 190 -7.72 -10.85 -35.31
N ASP A 191 -8.00 -11.18 -36.58
CA ASP A 191 -7.33 -12.29 -37.26
C ASP A 191 -5.96 -11.85 -37.74
N SER A 192 -4.95 -12.02 -36.90
CA SER A 192 -3.57 -11.66 -37.17
C SER A 192 -2.64 -12.83 -36.86
N PRO A 193 -1.59 -13.06 -37.67
CA PRO A 193 -0.57 -14.09 -37.42
C PRO A 193 0.20 -13.83 -36.11
N VAL A 194 0.26 -12.57 -35.66
CA VAL A 194 0.83 -12.17 -34.37
C VAL A 194 -0.25 -11.49 -33.55
N ARG A 195 -0.52 -12.00 -32.36
CA ARG A 195 -1.57 -11.52 -31.45
C ARG A 195 -1.05 -11.34 -30.06
N LEU A 196 -1.42 -10.24 -29.41
CA LEU A 196 -1.19 -10.07 -27.99
C LEU A 196 -2.10 -11.02 -27.18
N LEU A 197 -1.50 -11.91 -26.40
CA LEU A 197 -2.23 -12.85 -25.53
C LEU A 197 -2.51 -12.27 -24.17
N SER A 198 -1.48 -11.66 -23.57
CA SER A 198 -1.59 -11.10 -22.22
C SER A 198 -0.60 -9.98 -22.00
N MET A 199 -0.96 -9.07 -21.09
CA MET A 199 -0.03 -8.13 -20.43
C MET A 199 -0.29 -8.13 -18.94
N SER A 200 0.77 -7.95 -18.15
CA SER A 200 0.66 -7.80 -16.70
C SER A 200 1.73 -6.88 -16.15
N ALA A 201 1.37 -6.08 -15.15
CA ALA A 201 2.30 -5.33 -14.31
C ALA A 201 1.68 -5.07 -12.94
N GLY A 202 2.52 -5.08 -11.90
CA GLY A 202 2.14 -4.76 -10.54
C GLY A 202 1.15 -5.75 -9.90
N GLU A 203 1.17 -5.78 -8.59
CA GLU A 203 0.28 -6.62 -7.76
C GLU A 203 -0.47 -5.78 -6.72
N ARG A 204 0.02 -4.57 -6.43
CA ARG A 204 -0.52 -3.66 -5.42
C ARG A 204 -0.79 -2.28 -6.00
N PHE A 205 -1.89 -1.66 -5.61
CA PHE A 205 -2.26 -0.31 -6.05
C PHE A 205 -1.22 0.74 -5.63
N ASN A 206 -0.75 0.64 -4.40
CA ASN A 206 0.13 1.62 -3.76
C ASN A 206 1.62 1.46 -4.07
N VAL A 207 1.96 0.69 -5.10
CA VAL A 207 3.34 0.46 -5.54
C VAL A 207 3.49 0.79 -7.01
N VAL A 208 4.53 1.54 -7.38
CA VAL A 208 4.95 1.74 -8.77
C VAL A 208 5.52 0.42 -9.29
N PRO A 209 4.93 -0.20 -10.33
CA PRO A 209 5.42 -1.47 -10.87
C PRO A 209 6.84 -1.33 -11.44
N ASP A 210 7.75 -2.17 -10.98
CA ASP A 210 9.12 -2.26 -11.47
C ASP A 210 9.30 -3.30 -12.59
N LYS A 211 8.28 -4.12 -12.84
CA LYS A 211 8.26 -5.14 -13.89
C LYS A 211 6.93 -5.14 -14.63
N ALA A 212 7.00 -5.27 -15.94
CA ALA A 212 5.85 -5.48 -16.80
C ALA A 212 6.21 -6.48 -17.90
N GLU A 213 5.25 -7.29 -18.31
CA GLU A 213 5.43 -8.29 -19.35
C GLU A 213 4.24 -8.29 -20.32
N ALA A 214 4.55 -8.46 -21.61
CA ALA A 214 3.58 -8.76 -22.65
C ALA A 214 3.97 -10.06 -23.35
N VAL A 215 3.00 -10.90 -23.64
CA VAL A 215 3.16 -12.19 -24.30
C VAL A 215 2.38 -12.18 -25.60
N PHE A 216 3.08 -12.41 -26.71
CA PHE A 216 2.48 -12.54 -28.04
C PHE A 216 2.44 -14.01 -28.48
N ASN A 217 1.36 -14.41 -29.11
CA ASN A 217 1.34 -15.58 -29.98
C ASN A 217 1.89 -15.18 -31.34
N GLY A 218 2.90 -15.89 -31.85
CA GLY A 218 3.64 -15.55 -33.05
C GLY A 218 4.95 -14.79 -32.77
N LEU A 219 5.76 -14.69 -33.80
CA LEU A 219 7.05 -14.02 -33.75
C LEU A 219 6.92 -12.61 -34.34
N LEU A 220 7.30 -11.61 -33.55
CA LEU A 220 7.39 -10.23 -34.02
C LEU A 220 8.42 -10.09 -35.17
N ALA A 221 8.16 -9.18 -36.12
CA ALA A 221 9.09 -8.90 -37.20
C ALA A 221 10.45 -8.40 -36.65
N PRO A 222 11.59 -8.78 -37.25
CA PRO A 222 12.90 -8.35 -36.74
C PRO A 222 13.06 -6.84 -36.62
N ALA A 223 12.42 -6.05 -37.49
CA ALA A 223 12.43 -4.59 -37.41
C ALA A 223 11.71 -4.07 -36.14
N ASP A 224 10.60 -4.71 -35.74
CA ASP A 224 9.86 -4.33 -34.53
C ASP A 224 10.58 -4.77 -33.27
N VAL A 225 11.23 -5.94 -33.30
CA VAL A 225 12.11 -6.36 -32.22
C VAL A 225 13.24 -5.35 -32.00
N GLN A 226 13.84 -4.82 -33.07
CA GLN A 226 14.90 -3.79 -32.97
C GLN A 226 14.35 -2.47 -32.37
N LYS A 227 13.15 -2.04 -32.78
CA LYS A 227 12.50 -0.87 -32.16
C LYS A 227 12.29 -1.06 -30.66
N LEU A 228 11.76 -2.21 -30.24
CA LEU A 228 11.54 -2.53 -28.84
C LEU A 228 12.85 -2.55 -28.03
N LEU A 229 13.90 -3.18 -28.59
CA LEU A 229 15.22 -3.23 -27.94
C LEU A 229 15.91 -1.86 -27.87
N SER A 230 15.50 -0.88 -28.67
CA SER A 230 15.98 0.50 -28.58
C SER A 230 15.31 1.29 -27.44
N CYS A 231 14.21 0.77 -26.88
CA CYS A 231 13.52 1.41 -25.76
C CYS A 231 14.25 1.10 -24.45
N GLU A 232 14.45 2.13 -23.63
CA GLU A 232 15.12 2.00 -22.33
C GLU A 232 14.39 1.02 -21.43
N GLY A 233 15.12 0.06 -20.85
CA GLY A 233 14.59 -0.92 -19.91
C GLY A 233 13.71 -2.00 -20.53
N VAL A 234 13.63 -2.09 -21.86
CA VAL A 234 12.84 -3.09 -22.58
C VAL A 234 13.73 -4.22 -23.08
N ASN A 235 13.28 -5.45 -22.88
CA ASN A 235 13.93 -6.67 -23.34
C ASN A 235 12.92 -7.50 -24.14
N VAL A 236 13.41 -8.19 -25.16
CA VAL A 236 12.63 -9.08 -26.01
C VAL A 236 13.29 -10.46 -26.05
N SER A 237 12.49 -11.49 -25.85
CA SER A 237 12.89 -12.89 -26.05
C SER A 237 11.81 -13.63 -26.81
N SER A 238 12.18 -14.72 -27.49
CA SER A 238 11.22 -15.54 -28.24
C SER A 238 11.57 -17.01 -28.07
N ASP A 239 10.58 -17.85 -28.09
CA ASP A 239 10.71 -19.28 -28.35
C ASP A 239 10.30 -19.58 -29.81
N SER A 240 9.95 -20.82 -30.14
CA SER A 240 9.54 -21.22 -31.48
C SER A 240 8.14 -20.73 -31.89
N VAL A 241 7.34 -20.21 -30.94
CA VAL A 241 5.90 -19.94 -31.13
C VAL A 241 5.49 -18.57 -30.59
N LYS A 242 6.17 -18.07 -29.56
CA LYS A 242 5.78 -16.88 -28.80
C LYS A 242 6.91 -15.85 -28.74
N THR A 243 6.52 -14.59 -28.62
CA THR A 243 7.41 -13.49 -28.25
C THR A 243 7.03 -12.94 -26.89
N PHE A 244 8.04 -12.67 -26.05
CA PHE A 244 7.92 -12.09 -24.73
C PHE A 244 8.60 -10.73 -24.72
N VAL A 245 7.87 -9.69 -24.35
CA VAL A 245 8.40 -8.34 -24.20
C VAL A 245 8.32 -7.97 -22.73
N LYS A 246 9.46 -7.68 -22.12
CA LYS A 246 9.56 -7.31 -20.70
C LYS A 246 10.06 -5.88 -20.58
N ALA A 247 9.39 -5.08 -19.75
CA ALA A 247 9.86 -3.76 -19.37
C ALA A 247 10.26 -3.77 -17.89
N ASN A 248 11.42 -3.17 -17.58
CA ASN A 248 11.89 -2.96 -16.22
C ASN A 248 11.75 -1.50 -15.84
N GLY A 249 11.38 -1.25 -14.62
CA GLY A 249 11.23 0.06 -14.00
C GLY A 249 12.00 0.17 -12.70
N VAL A 250 11.54 1.05 -11.83
CA VAL A 250 12.04 1.23 -10.47
C VAL A 250 10.84 1.35 -9.54
N SER A 251 10.79 0.50 -8.53
CA SER A 251 9.70 0.53 -7.55
C SER A 251 9.78 1.76 -6.65
N ALA A 252 8.62 2.31 -6.33
CA ALA A 252 8.45 3.37 -5.34
C ALA A 252 7.04 3.27 -4.74
N HIS A 253 6.82 3.92 -3.61
CA HIS A 253 5.49 4.03 -3.04
C HIS A 253 4.63 5.01 -3.86
N ALA A 254 3.36 4.70 -4.10
CA ALA A 254 2.44 5.53 -4.90
C ALA A 254 2.17 6.94 -4.32
N MET A 255 2.56 7.17 -3.07
CA MET A 255 2.54 8.51 -2.46
C MET A 255 3.61 9.44 -3.06
N ASN A 256 4.74 8.87 -3.48
CA ASN A 256 5.87 9.57 -4.10
C ASN A 256 6.28 8.86 -5.41
N PRO A 257 5.37 8.75 -6.39
CA PRO A 257 5.60 7.94 -7.59
C PRO A 257 6.72 8.49 -8.48
N GLU A 258 7.11 9.76 -8.31
CA GLU A 258 8.21 10.41 -9.00
C GLU A 258 9.59 9.83 -8.68
N PHE A 259 9.73 9.10 -7.57
CA PHE A 259 10.97 8.37 -7.24
C PHE A 259 11.04 6.99 -7.93
N GLY A 260 9.96 6.58 -8.60
CA GLY A 260 9.88 5.35 -9.34
C GLY A 260 9.94 5.54 -10.85
N VAL A 261 10.00 4.41 -11.55
CA VAL A 261 9.82 4.34 -13.01
C VAL A 261 8.82 3.25 -13.31
N ASN A 262 7.64 3.63 -13.78
CA ASN A 262 6.54 2.71 -13.99
C ASN A 262 6.76 1.82 -15.22
N ALA A 263 6.99 0.53 -14.99
CA ALA A 263 7.25 -0.45 -16.04
C ALA A 263 6.02 -0.67 -16.96
N ALA A 264 4.79 -0.52 -16.47
CA ALA A 264 3.59 -0.64 -17.29
C ALA A 264 3.55 0.47 -18.37
N ILE A 265 3.84 1.70 -17.97
CA ILE A 265 3.89 2.85 -18.90
C ILE A 265 5.04 2.71 -19.91
N ARG A 266 6.21 2.21 -19.45
CA ARG A 266 7.32 1.86 -20.37
C ARG A 266 6.90 0.83 -21.41
N LEU A 267 6.24 -0.24 -20.97
CA LEU A 267 5.77 -1.28 -21.86
C LEU A 267 4.78 -0.73 -22.89
N PHE A 268 3.82 0.08 -22.46
CA PHE A 268 2.83 0.68 -23.36
C PHE A 268 3.48 1.59 -24.41
N LYS A 269 4.41 2.46 -24.00
CA LYS A 269 5.19 3.29 -24.94
C LYS A 269 5.94 2.44 -25.96
N ALA A 270 6.60 1.39 -25.52
CA ALA A 270 7.36 0.51 -26.41
C ALA A 270 6.42 -0.20 -27.40
N LEU A 271 5.33 -0.79 -26.93
CA LEU A 271 4.36 -1.49 -27.77
C LEU A 271 3.67 -0.56 -28.79
N SER A 272 3.42 0.69 -28.45
CA SER A 272 2.83 1.65 -29.39
C SER A 272 3.72 2.02 -30.57
N LEU A 273 5.02 1.67 -30.54
CA LEU A 273 5.98 1.94 -31.64
C LEU A 273 6.02 0.85 -32.70
N ILE A 274 5.36 -0.28 -32.46
CA ILE A 274 5.40 -1.44 -33.35
C ILE A 274 4.01 -1.75 -33.91
N ASP A 275 3.98 -2.38 -35.08
CA ASP A 275 2.76 -2.84 -35.73
C ASP A 275 2.73 -4.37 -35.78
N TRP A 276 1.85 -4.96 -34.96
CA TRP A 276 1.59 -6.41 -34.94
C TRP A 276 0.23 -6.79 -35.52
N GLY A 277 -0.45 -5.83 -36.20
CA GLY A 277 -1.74 -6.05 -36.85
C GLY A 277 -2.96 -5.73 -35.98
N GLU A 278 -2.78 -5.32 -34.74
CA GLU A 278 -3.86 -4.87 -33.82
C GLU A 278 -3.77 -3.34 -33.60
N SER A 279 -4.02 -2.57 -34.67
CA SER A 279 -3.79 -1.12 -34.69
C SER A 279 -4.61 -0.34 -33.67
N GLU A 280 -5.84 -0.76 -33.39
CA GLU A 280 -6.70 -0.12 -32.36
C GLU A 280 -6.09 -0.28 -30.97
N LEU A 281 -5.65 -1.50 -30.63
CA LEU A 281 -5.01 -1.77 -29.34
C LEU A 281 -3.69 -1.01 -29.21
N SER A 282 -2.84 -1.04 -30.27
CA SER A 282 -1.56 -0.31 -30.29
C SER A 282 -1.76 1.20 -30.09
N SER A 283 -2.71 1.81 -30.81
CA SER A 283 -3.06 3.23 -30.66
C SER A 283 -3.57 3.56 -29.26
N PHE A 284 -4.40 2.69 -28.71
CA PHE A 284 -4.91 2.83 -27.33
C PHE A 284 -3.78 2.81 -26.30
N LEU A 285 -2.83 1.85 -26.40
CA LEU A 285 -1.69 1.77 -25.49
C LEU A 285 -0.84 3.06 -25.56
N GLY A 286 -0.64 3.62 -26.75
CA GLY A 286 0.04 4.91 -26.93
C GLY A 286 -0.70 6.06 -26.24
N SER A 287 -2.01 6.18 -26.45
CA SER A 287 -2.83 7.22 -25.82
C SER A 287 -2.85 7.13 -24.30
N VAL A 288 -2.93 5.91 -23.77
CA VAL A 288 -2.86 5.69 -22.31
C VAL A 288 -1.47 6.01 -21.77
N ALA A 289 -0.42 5.62 -22.49
CA ALA A 289 0.95 5.92 -22.09
C ALA A 289 1.22 7.43 -22.03
N GLU A 290 0.62 8.22 -22.93
CA GLU A 290 0.69 9.68 -22.91
C GLU A 290 -0.15 10.26 -21.74
N ALA A 291 -1.39 9.80 -21.59
CA ALA A 291 -2.30 10.28 -20.54
C ALA A 291 -1.79 9.99 -19.12
N ALA A 292 -1.11 8.86 -18.92
CA ALA A 292 -0.53 8.45 -17.64
C ALA A 292 0.99 8.68 -17.56
N ALA A 293 1.55 9.54 -18.43
CA ALA A 293 3.00 9.75 -18.51
C ALA A 293 3.59 10.46 -17.32
N ASP A 294 2.82 11.33 -16.67
CA ASP A 294 3.23 12.06 -15.49
C ASP A 294 2.55 11.51 -14.23
N THR A 295 3.20 11.73 -13.12
CA THR A 295 2.74 11.25 -11.80
C THR A 295 1.73 12.19 -11.13
N ARG A 296 1.28 13.25 -11.81
CA ARG A 296 0.31 14.23 -11.34
C ARG A 296 -1.07 14.06 -11.98
N GLY A 297 -1.16 13.20 -13.00
CA GLY A 297 -2.39 12.94 -13.73
C GLY A 297 -2.84 14.09 -14.64
N SER A 298 -1.90 14.92 -15.15
CA SER A 298 -2.22 16.04 -16.04
C SER A 298 -2.90 15.55 -17.32
N GLY A 299 -2.36 14.50 -17.94
CA GLY A 299 -2.96 13.90 -19.14
C GLY A 299 -4.29 13.18 -18.86
N LEU A 300 -4.59 12.87 -17.61
CA LEU A 300 -5.89 12.33 -17.16
C LEU A 300 -6.87 13.45 -16.77
N GLY A 301 -6.47 14.71 -16.83
CA GLY A 301 -7.28 15.87 -16.50
C GLY A 301 -7.59 16.05 -15.00
N ILE A 302 -6.82 15.40 -14.12
CA ILE A 302 -7.02 15.40 -12.68
C ILE A 302 -5.95 16.19 -11.90
N ASP A 303 -4.93 16.75 -12.58
CA ASP A 303 -3.89 17.54 -11.93
C ASP A 303 -4.50 18.70 -11.12
N CYS A 304 -4.12 18.77 -9.86
CA CYS A 304 -4.52 19.81 -8.93
C CYS A 304 -3.55 19.83 -7.74
N ALA A 305 -3.60 20.91 -6.97
CA ALA A 305 -2.78 21.08 -5.78
C ALA A 305 -3.49 22.00 -4.77
N ASP A 306 -3.10 21.91 -3.50
CA ASP A 306 -3.42 22.89 -2.48
C ASP A 306 -2.17 23.32 -1.71
N GLU A 307 -2.30 24.37 -0.87
CA GLU A 307 -1.19 24.89 -0.06
C GLU A 307 -0.90 24.03 1.17
N ILE A 308 -1.84 23.17 1.57
CA ILE A 308 -1.75 22.35 2.79
C ILE A 308 -1.02 21.04 2.51
N SER A 309 -1.50 20.29 1.50
CA SER A 309 -1.02 18.93 1.20
C SER A 309 -0.25 18.83 -0.13
N GLY A 310 -0.15 19.93 -0.88
CA GLY A 310 0.60 19.97 -2.14
C GLY A 310 -0.12 19.33 -3.33
N PRO A 311 0.62 18.87 -4.36
CA PRO A 311 0.04 18.38 -5.60
C PRO A 311 -0.55 16.97 -5.47
N LEU A 312 -1.59 16.68 -6.29
CA LEU A 312 -2.08 15.33 -6.51
C LEU A 312 -0.95 14.41 -7.00
N THR A 313 -0.99 13.14 -6.57
CA THR A 313 -0.15 12.08 -7.15
C THR A 313 -1.04 10.98 -7.75
N CYS A 314 -0.58 10.42 -8.88
CA CYS A 314 -1.31 9.40 -9.63
C CYS A 314 -0.33 8.29 -10.07
N ASN A 315 -0.63 7.06 -9.69
CA ASN A 315 0.15 5.88 -10.06
C ASN A 315 -0.75 4.83 -10.74
N VAL A 316 -0.28 4.28 -11.86
CA VAL A 316 -0.83 3.03 -12.39
C VAL A 316 -0.19 1.88 -11.61
N GLY A 317 -0.89 1.36 -10.60
CA GLY A 317 -0.36 0.32 -9.71
C GLY A 317 -0.53 -1.10 -10.26
N ILE A 318 -1.62 -1.36 -10.99
CA ILE A 318 -1.92 -2.68 -11.55
C ILE A 318 -2.38 -2.52 -13.00
N MET A 319 -1.81 -3.35 -13.88
CA MET A 319 -2.24 -3.47 -15.27
C MET A 319 -2.44 -4.93 -15.63
N ARG A 320 -3.54 -5.21 -16.32
CA ARG A 320 -3.88 -6.55 -16.85
C ARG A 320 -4.47 -6.42 -18.26
N TYR A 321 -4.06 -7.32 -19.12
CA TYR A 321 -4.72 -7.57 -20.40
C TYR A 321 -4.83 -9.07 -20.62
N SER A 322 -6.00 -9.55 -20.92
CA SER A 322 -6.26 -10.92 -21.34
C SER A 322 -7.59 -11.00 -22.09
N GLU A 323 -7.69 -11.89 -23.06
CA GLU A 323 -8.93 -12.17 -23.80
C GLU A 323 -9.61 -10.91 -24.38
N GLY A 324 -8.82 -9.93 -24.80
CA GLY A 324 -9.34 -8.67 -25.36
C GLY A 324 -9.71 -7.60 -24.34
N LEU A 325 -9.68 -7.88 -23.04
CA LEU A 325 -9.97 -6.91 -21.98
C LEU A 325 -8.67 -6.30 -21.45
N CYS A 326 -8.53 -4.98 -21.57
CA CYS A 326 -7.44 -4.19 -20.95
C CYS A 326 -7.96 -3.45 -19.73
N GLN A 327 -7.28 -3.59 -18.59
CA GLN A 327 -7.62 -2.96 -17.32
C GLN A 327 -6.39 -2.28 -16.71
N LEU A 328 -6.58 -1.02 -16.28
CA LEU A 328 -5.58 -0.27 -15.53
C LEU A 328 -6.20 0.24 -14.24
N SER A 329 -5.53 -0.04 -13.13
CA SER A 329 -5.99 0.40 -11.82
C SER A 329 -5.03 1.45 -11.26
N PHE A 330 -5.59 2.55 -10.78
CA PHE A 330 -4.88 3.72 -10.31
C PHE A 330 -4.98 3.84 -8.79
N ASP A 331 -3.87 4.25 -8.16
CA ASP A 331 -3.84 4.85 -6.82
C ASP A 331 -3.63 6.36 -7.00
N ILE A 332 -4.60 7.13 -6.56
CA ILE A 332 -4.61 8.58 -6.70
C ILE A 332 -4.68 9.18 -5.30
N ARG A 333 -3.69 10.04 -4.97
CA ARG A 333 -3.68 10.79 -3.72
C ARG A 333 -4.00 12.25 -4.02
N TYR A 334 -5.18 12.70 -3.60
CA TYR A 334 -5.69 14.03 -3.93
C TYR A 334 -5.57 14.99 -2.75
N PRO A 335 -5.43 16.31 -3.02
CA PRO A 335 -5.29 17.34 -1.99
C PRO A 335 -6.42 17.34 -0.95
N VAL A 336 -6.07 17.61 0.30
CA VAL A 336 -6.98 17.52 1.47
C VAL A 336 -8.15 18.50 1.40
N THR A 337 -8.04 19.57 0.64
CA THR A 337 -9.11 20.57 0.46
C THR A 337 -10.12 20.23 -0.63
N LEU A 338 -9.92 19.09 -1.33
CA LEU A 338 -10.75 18.65 -2.44
C LEU A 338 -11.54 17.39 -2.07
N ASP A 339 -12.61 17.13 -2.79
CA ASP A 339 -13.40 15.91 -2.66
C ASP A 339 -13.06 14.90 -3.76
N TYR A 340 -13.28 13.62 -3.46
CA TYR A 340 -12.99 12.53 -4.41
C TYR A 340 -13.97 12.51 -5.58
N GLU A 341 -15.21 12.98 -5.39
CA GLU A 341 -16.27 13.00 -6.41
C GLU A 341 -15.85 13.89 -7.58
N GLY A 342 -15.30 15.08 -7.28
CA GLY A 342 -14.81 16.02 -8.28
C GLY A 342 -13.62 15.46 -9.08
N ILE A 343 -12.69 14.79 -8.40
CA ILE A 343 -11.54 14.13 -9.05
C ILE A 343 -12.01 12.96 -9.91
N PHE A 344 -12.89 12.10 -9.39
CA PHE A 344 -13.42 10.96 -10.11
C PHE A 344 -14.24 11.38 -11.34
N ALA A 345 -15.03 12.44 -11.24
CA ALA A 345 -15.79 12.97 -12.37
C ALA A 345 -14.89 13.49 -13.51
N LYS A 346 -13.73 14.09 -13.19
CA LYS A 346 -12.73 14.50 -14.19
C LYS A 346 -12.09 13.28 -14.84
N LEU A 347 -11.64 12.30 -14.05
CA LEU A 347 -11.06 11.06 -14.54
C LEU A 347 -12.04 10.31 -15.46
N SER A 348 -13.30 10.21 -15.07
CA SER A 348 -14.35 9.54 -15.86
C SER A 348 -14.57 10.22 -17.21
N ARG A 349 -14.52 11.54 -17.28
CA ARG A 349 -14.66 12.30 -18.55
C ARG A 349 -13.48 12.02 -19.49
N THR A 350 -12.26 12.05 -18.97
CA THR A 350 -11.06 11.72 -19.76
C THR A 350 -11.08 10.26 -20.20
N SER A 351 -11.46 9.35 -19.32
CA SER A 351 -11.66 7.93 -19.63
C SER A 351 -12.63 7.74 -20.81
N GLN A 352 -13.76 8.42 -20.80
CA GLN A 352 -14.72 8.37 -21.92
C GLN A 352 -14.10 8.86 -23.24
N SER A 353 -13.26 9.91 -23.21
CA SER A 353 -12.57 10.39 -24.41
C SER A 353 -11.54 9.39 -24.96
N LEU A 354 -11.00 8.52 -24.10
CA LEU A 354 -10.13 7.41 -24.48
C LEU A 354 -10.91 6.15 -24.94
N GLY A 355 -12.26 6.22 -24.90
CA GLY A 355 -13.12 5.10 -25.23
C GLY A 355 -13.08 3.98 -24.17
N THR A 356 -12.85 4.33 -22.90
CA THR A 356 -12.80 3.40 -21.77
C THR A 356 -13.98 3.58 -20.83
N GLN A 357 -14.30 2.54 -20.05
CA GLN A 357 -15.16 2.61 -18.88
C GLN A 357 -14.30 2.96 -17.67
N CYS A 358 -14.86 3.72 -16.72
CA CYS A 358 -14.20 4.10 -15.47
C CYS A 358 -15.07 3.69 -14.29
N GLU A 359 -14.49 2.99 -13.33
CA GLU A 359 -15.16 2.59 -12.09
C GLU A 359 -14.35 2.97 -10.86
N LEU A 360 -15.05 3.24 -9.77
CA LEU A 360 -14.48 3.45 -8.44
C LEU A 360 -14.28 2.08 -7.78
N LEU A 361 -13.13 1.88 -7.11
CA LEU A 361 -12.78 0.62 -6.44
C LEU A 361 -12.89 0.72 -4.92
#